data_cb9dafc4d65686cc7639ca3b02b4f40d
#
_entry.id   cb9dafc4d65686cc7639ca3b02b4f40d
#
_cell.length_a   1.000
_cell.length_b   1.000
_cell.length_c   1.000
_cell.angle_alpha   90.00
_cell.angle_beta   90.00
_cell.angle_gamma   90.00
#
_symmetry.space_group_name_H-M   'P 1'
#
loop_
_entity.id
_entity.type
_entity.pdbx_description
1 polymer ?
#
loop_
_entity_poly.entity_id
_entity_poly.type
_entity_poly.pdbx_seq_one_letter_code
_entity_poly.pdbx_strand_id
1 'polypeptide(L)'
;MLIIGVGILLGVIGCASTQDRERRALSEEFDKWLGQYKDHRIIEKGPPDRCIAQGGGSEICEWRIDGNTVRYLYDANGIARGWKYADPKLGEMKGAQDSPTAADQIHESEAAMWKTIKDTFDDMKFSPVGGQ
;
A
#
# COMPACT_ATOMS: atom_id res chain seq x y z
N MET A 1 41.30 33.50 4.30
CA MET A 1 40.84 32.73 5.47
C MET A 1 39.33 32.38 5.47
N LEU A 2 38.63 32.67 4.41
CA LEU A 2 37.18 32.39 4.30
C LEU A 2 36.84 31.10 3.52
N ILE A 3 37.85 30.34 3.10
CA ILE A 3 37.65 29.21 2.19
C ILE A 3 37.49 27.87 2.93
N ILE A 4 37.79 27.81 4.22
CA ILE A 4 37.81 26.54 4.98
C ILE A 4 36.44 26.13 5.52
N GLY A 5 35.47 27.02 5.60
CA GLY A 5 34.15 26.76 6.16
C GLY A 5 33.14 26.12 5.20
N VAL A 6 33.36 26.19 3.89
CA VAL A 6 32.39 25.77 2.88
C VAL A 6 32.52 24.27 2.54
N GLY A 7 33.69 23.68 2.75
CA GLY A 7 33.93 22.26 2.42
C GLY A 7 33.28 21.26 3.37
N ILE A 8 33.02 21.66 4.61
CA ILE A 8 32.48 20.74 5.63
C ILE A 8 30.96 20.60 5.47
N LEU A 9 30.28 21.63 5.02
CA LEU A 9 28.83 21.58 4.81
C LEU A 9 28.42 20.68 3.63
N LEU A 10 29.26 20.60 2.60
CA LEU A 10 28.99 19.77 1.42
C LEU A 10 29.12 18.27 1.71
N GLY A 11 29.94 17.88 2.67
CA GLY A 11 30.09 16.47 3.05
C GLY A 11 28.87 15.90 3.79
N VAL A 12 28.20 16.72 4.61
CA VAL A 12 27.03 16.29 5.39
C VAL A 12 25.81 16.14 4.48
N ILE A 13 25.65 16.99 3.50
CA ILE A 13 24.55 16.92 2.53
C ILE A 13 24.71 15.69 1.63
N GLY A 14 25.94 15.30 1.29
CA GLY A 14 26.20 14.11 0.48
C GLY A 14 25.80 12.80 1.15
N CYS A 15 26.00 12.64 2.46
CA CYS A 15 25.62 11.44 3.20
C CYS A 15 24.11 11.26 3.33
N ALA A 16 23.37 12.35 3.57
CA ALA A 16 21.92 12.32 3.66
C ALA A 16 21.30 11.98 2.30
N SER A 17 21.85 12.48 1.20
CA SER A 17 21.31 12.24 -0.14
C SER A 17 21.52 10.80 -0.63
N THR A 18 22.49 10.06 -0.08
CA THR A 18 22.72 8.64 -0.45
C THR A 18 21.61 7.74 0.09
N GLN A 19 21.23 7.88 1.34
CA GLN A 19 20.11 7.13 1.92
C GLN A 19 18.80 7.47 1.22
N ASP A 20 18.57 8.74 0.94
CA ASP A 20 17.37 9.18 0.23
C ASP A 20 17.30 8.59 -1.17
N ARG A 21 18.43 8.47 -1.85
CA ARG A 21 18.51 7.83 -3.16
C ARG A 21 18.14 6.35 -3.11
N GLU A 22 18.67 5.63 -2.13
CA GLU A 22 18.36 4.20 -1.96
C GLU A 22 16.88 4.01 -1.67
N ARG A 23 16.31 4.78 -0.77
CA ARG A 23 14.88 4.74 -0.47
C ARG A 23 14.04 5.04 -1.70
N ARG A 24 14.41 6.07 -2.44
CA ARG A 24 13.71 6.45 -3.66
C ARG A 24 13.79 5.37 -4.73
N ALA A 25 14.96 4.78 -4.94
CA ALA A 25 15.15 3.71 -5.91
C ALA A 25 14.30 2.49 -5.58
N LEU A 26 14.23 2.10 -4.30
CA LEU A 26 13.39 1.00 -3.84
C LEU A 26 11.90 1.33 -3.98
N SER A 27 11.50 2.55 -3.62
CA SER A 27 10.12 3.00 -3.80
C SER A 27 9.69 2.94 -5.27
N GLU A 28 10.54 3.41 -6.17
CA GLU A 28 10.28 3.35 -7.61
C GLU A 28 10.16 1.91 -8.10
N GLU A 29 11.02 1.03 -7.63
CA GLU A 29 10.95 -0.38 -7.99
C GLU A 29 9.66 -1.04 -7.50
N PHE A 30 9.26 -0.77 -6.26
CA PHE A 30 8.03 -1.32 -5.72
C PHE A 30 6.79 -0.69 -6.36
N ASP A 31 6.84 0.60 -6.68
CA ASP A 31 5.72 1.32 -7.31
C ASP A 31 5.42 0.82 -8.73
N LYS A 32 6.39 0.23 -9.41
CA LYS A 32 6.17 -0.36 -10.73
C LYS A 32 5.11 -1.45 -10.74
N TRP A 33 4.92 -2.13 -9.61
CA TRP A 33 3.98 -3.22 -9.50
C TRP A 33 2.59 -2.77 -9.08
N LEU A 34 2.43 -1.51 -8.68
CA LEU A 34 1.12 -0.96 -8.35
C LEU A 34 0.26 -0.88 -9.61
N GLY A 35 -0.98 -1.27 -9.47
CA GLY A 35 -1.92 -1.32 -10.59
C GLY A 35 -1.76 -2.55 -11.47
N GLN A 36 -0.83 -3.45 -11.17
CA GLN A 36 -0.60 -4.66 -11.94
C GLN A 36 -1.18 -5.88 -11.24
N TYR A 37 -1.48 -6.91 -12.03
CA TYR A 37 -1.99 -8.17 -11.49
C TYR A 37 -0.92 -8.94 -10.74
N LYS A 38 -1.34 -9.63 -9.69
CA LYS A 38 -0.47 -10.51 -8.91
C LYS A 38 0.28 -11.52 -9.78
N ASP A 39 -0.38 -12.06 -10.79
CA ASP A 39 0.21 -13.05 -11.69
C ASP A 39 1.45 -12.52 -12.41
N HIS A 40 1.46 -11.26 -12.80
CA HIS A 40 2.64 -10.64 -13.43
C HIS A 40 3.85 -10.68 -12.51
N ARG A 41 3.64 -10.38 -11.23
CA ARG A 41 4.73 -10.42 -10.26
C ARG A 41 5.21 -11.84 -10.02
N ILE A 42 4.31 -12.80 -9.96
CA ILE A 42 4.66 -14.21 -9.80
C ILE A 42 5.51 -14.70 -10.97
N ILE A 43 5.16 -14.32 -12.17
CA ILE A 43 5.92 -14.68 -13.38
C ILE A 43 7.34 -14.11 -13.31
N GLU A 44 7.50 -12.86 -12.92
CA GLU A 44 8.82 -12.20 -12.94
C GLU A 44 9.65 -12.45 -11.68
N LYS A 45 9.02 -12.49 -10.52
CA LYS A 45 9.71 -12.59 -9.23
C LYS A 45 9.55 -13.94 -8.54
N GLY A 46 8.77 -14.83 -9.12
CA GLY A 46 8.47 -16.12 -8.51
C GLY A 46 7.28 -16.04 -7.56
N PRO A 47 6.86 -17.20 -7.03
CA PRO A 47 5.73 -17.25 -6.12
C PRO A 47 6.02 -16.51 -4.82
N PRO A 48 5.00 -15.92 -4.19
CA PRO A 48 5.16 -15.32 -2.87
C PRO A 48 5.48 -16.38 -1.82
N ASP A 49 6.17 -15.97 -0.75
CA ASP A 49 6.43 -16.85 0.38
C ASP A 49 5.14 -17.24 1.10
N ARG A 50 4.20 -16.31 1.18
CA ARG A 50 2.84 -16.58 1.67
C ARG A 50 1.89 -15.49 1.25
N CYS A 51 0.60 -15.83 1.23
CA CYS A 51 -0.47 -14.86 1.05
C CYS A 51 -1.48 -15.03 2.18
N ILE A 52 -1.95 -13.93 2.72
CA ILE A 52 -2.92 -13.89 3.82
C ILE A 52 -4.20 -13.26 3.28
N ALA A 53 -5.30 -14.01 3.36
CA ALA A 53 -6.60 -13.49 2.95
C ALA A 53 -7.03 -12.36 3.89
N GLN A 54 -7.48 -11.26 3.33
CA GLN A 54 -8.15 -10.18 4.02
C GLN A 54 -9.64 -10.24 3.65
N GLY A 55 -10.50 -9.65 4.41
CA GLY A 55 -11.92 -9.66 4.08
C GLY A 55 -12.21 -9.08 2.68
N GLY A 56 -13.33 -9.48 2.07
CA GLY A 56 -13.79 -8.93 0.80
C GLY A 56 -13.07 -9.42 -0.45
N GLY A 57 -12.33 -10.54 -0.35
CA GLY A 57 -11.61 -11.10 -1.49
C GLY A 57 -10.23 -10.49 -1.72
N SER A 58 -9.81 -9.54 -0.91
CA SER A 58 -8.46 -8.99 -0.96
C SER A 58 -7.48 -9.90 -0.22
N GLU A 59 -6.20 -9.76 -0.51
CA GLU A 59 -5.15 -10.53 0.16
C GLU A 59 -3.86 -9.73 0.25
N ILE A 60 -3.02 -10.09 1.22
CA ILE A 60 -1.67 -9.55 1.35
C ILE A 60 -0.70 -10.68 1.04
N CYS A 61 0.16 -10.50 0.06
CA CYS A 61 1.19 -11.46 -0.32
C CYS A 61 2.57 -10.93 0.05
N GLU A 62 3.40 -11.80 0.58
CA GLU A 62 4.74 -11.47 1.06
C GLU A 62 5.80 -12.11 0.17
N TRP A 63 6.79 -11.32 -0.21
CA TRP A 63 8.01 -11.80 -0.87
C TRP A 63 9.22 -11.42 -0.03
N ARG A 64 10.12 -12.37 0.15
CA ARG A 64 11.37 -12.11 0.84
C ARG A 64 12.43 -11.70 -0.18
N ILE A 65 13.09 -10.57 0.08
CA ILE A 65 14.14 -10.02 -0.77
C ILE A 65 15.35 -9.73 0.13
N ASP A 66 16.46 -10.44 -0.08
CA ASP A 66 17.70 -10.26 0.67
C ASP A 66 17.49 -10.25 2.20
N GLY A 67 16.65 -11.14 2.71
CA GLY A 67 16.34 -11.23 4.13
C GLY A 67 15.27 -10.26 4.61
N ASN A 68 14.85 -9.33 3.79
CA ASN A 68 13.77 -8.39 4.10
C ASN A 68 12.48 -8.77 3.39
N THR A 69 11.36 -8.38 3.94
CA THR A 69 10.05 -8.76 3.42
C THR A 69 9.35 -7.55 2.82
N VAL A 70 8.91 -7.68 1.56
CA VAL A 70 7.96 -6.75 0.96
C VAL A 70 6.58 -7.40 0.94
N ARG A 71 5.57 -6.62 1.30
CA ARG A 71 4.17 -7.05 1.32
C ARG A 71 3.40 -6.23 0.32
N TYR A 72 2.63 -6.90 -0.54
CA TYR A 72 1.73 -6.24 -1.48
C TYR A 72 0.29 -6.54 -1.09
N LEU A 73 -0.50 -5.49 -1.06
CA LEU A 73 -1.95 -5.61 -0.88
C LEU A 73 -2.59 -5.73 -2.27
N TYR A 74 -3.27 -6.83 -2.50
CA TYR A 74 -4.05 -7.07 -3.72
C TYR A 74 -5.54 -6.98 -3.42
N ASP A 75 -6.26 -6.27 -4.29
CA ASP A 75 -7.70 -6.17 -4.17
C ASP A 75 -8.40 -7.46 -4.63
N ALA A 76 -9.72 -7.47 -4.59
CA ALA A 76 -10.52 -8.61 -5.00
C ALA A 76 -10.32 -9.03 -6.46
N ASN A 77 -9.81 -8.12 -7.30
CA ASN A 77 -9.49 -8.38 -8.70
C ASN A 77 -8.06 -8.88 -8.89
N GLY A 78 -7.28 -8.97 -7.82
CA GLY A 78 -5.88 -9.38 -7.88
C GLY A 78 -4.93 -8.28 -8.33
N ILE A 79 -5.34 -7.02 -8.23
CA ILE A 79 -4.53 -5.85 -8.62
C ILE A 79 -3.85 -5.27 -7.39
N ALA A 80 -2.54 -4.99 -7.49
CA ALA A 80 -1.77 -4.40 -6.41
C ALA A 80 -2.21 -2.96 -6.14
N ARG A 81 -2.56 -2.67 -4.88
CA ARG A 81 -3.01 -1.36 -4.44
C ARG A 81 -2.03 -0.66 -3.52
N GLY A 82 -1.16 -1.41 -2.89
CA GLY A 82 -0.18 -0.84 -1.98
C GLY A 82 0.91 -1.83 -1.64
N TRP A 83 1.98 -1.32 -1.05
CA TRP A 83 3.07 -2.16 -0.57
C TRP A 83 3.64 -1.60 0.71
N LYS A 84 4.26 -2.48 1.49
CA LYS A 84 5.04 -2.16 2.69
C LYS A 84 6.35 -2.93 2.66
N TYR A 85 7.40 -2.28 3.06
CA TYR A 85 8.74 -2.86 3.11
C TYR A 85 9.44 -2.37 4.36
N ALA A 86 10.10 -3.25 5.07
CA ALA A 86 10.87 -2.91 6.26
C ALA A 86 12.32 -3.36 6.07
N ASP A 87 13.25 -2.43 6.28
CA ASP A 87 14.68 -2.64 6.17
C ASP A 87 15.35 -2.05 7.40
N PRO A 88 16.25 -2.80 8.09
CA PRO A 88 16.96 -2.27 9.26
C PRO A 88 17.77 -1.01 8.97
N LYS A 89 18.29 -0.84 7.76
CA LYS A 89 19.05 0.33 7.35
C LYS A 89 18.19 1.52 6.97
N LEU A 90 17.14 1.27 6.19
CA LEU A 90 16.34 2.32 5.58
C LEU A 90 15.06 2.61 6.35
N GLY A 91 14.73 1.74 7.31
CA GLY A 91 13.50 1.86 8.06
C GLY A 91 12.29 1.34 7.30
N GLU A 92 11.12 1.63 7.81
CA GLU A 92 9.86 1.22 7.20
C GLU A 92 9.50 2.12 6.04
N MET A 93 9.10 1.50 4.93
CA MET A 93 8.68 2.19 3.71
C MET A 93 7.32 1.69 3.27
N LYS A 94 6.54 2.54 2.67
CA LYS A 94 5.21 2.23 2.17
C LYS A 94 4.94 2.97 0.88
N GLY A 95 4.08 2.41 0.03
CA GLY A 95 3.64 3.05 -1.21
C GLY A 95 2.15 2.95 -1.41
N ALA A 96 1.57 3.91 -2.09
CA ALA A 96 0.16 4.12 -2.46
C ALA A 96 -0.89 3.89 -1.37
N GLN A 97 -0.69 2.91 -0.49
CA GLN A 97 -1.62 2.56 0.58
C GLN A 97 -1.73 3.63 1.67
N ASP A 98 -0.81 4.58 1.72
CA ASP A 98 -0.72 5.57 2.81
C ASP A 98 -1.49 6.86 2.59
N SER A 99 -1.67 7.26 1.39
CA SER A 99 -2.72 8.21 1.16
C SER A 99 -4.02 7.45 1.43
N PRO A 100 -5.09 8.09 1.90
CA PRO A 100 -6.38 7.45 1.87
C PRO A 100 -6.59 6.97 0.45
N THR A 101 -6.07 5.77 0.23
CA THR A 101 -6.02 5.16 -1.07
C THR A 101 -7.44 5.04 -1.56
N ALA A 102 -7.59 5.06 -2.86
CA ALA A 102 -8.87 4.75 -3.46
C ALA A 102 -9.48 3.49 -2.84
N ALA A 103 -8.66 2.53 -2.39
CA ALA A 103 -9.13 1.32 -1.71
C ALA A 103 -9.74 1.63 -0.34
N ASP A 104 -9.11 2.46 0.47
CA ASP A 104 -9.65 2.86 1.77
C ASP A 104 -10.89 3.73 1.60
N GLN A 105 -10.88 4.64 0.64
CA GLN A 105 -12.04 5.46 0.30
C GLN A 105 -13.20 4.62 -0.22
N ILE A 106 -12.92 3.63 -1.04
CA ILE A 106 -13.92 2.69 -1.54
C ILE A 106 -14.49 1.88 -0.38
N HIS A 107 -13.66 1.43 0.53
CA HIS A 107 -14.09 0.66 1.69
C HIS A 107 -14.99 1.49 2.62
N GLU A 108 -14.61 2.73 2.90
CA GLU A 108 -15.44 3.66 3.67
C GLU A 108 -16.74 4.00 2.93
N SER A 109 -16.64 4.23 1.63
CA SER A 109 -17.80 4.52 0.78
C SER A 109 -18.75 3.32 0.70
N GLU A 110 -18.22 2.11 0.60
CA GLU A 110 -19.01 0.88 0.64
C GLU A 110 -19.70 0.71 1.98
N ALA A 111 -18.98 0.90 3.08
CA ALA A 111 -19.55 0.80 4.41
C ALA A 111 -20.67 1.82 4.61
N ALA A 112 -20.47 3.06 4.17
CA ALA A 112 -21.49 4.11 4.22
C ALA A 112 -22.69 3.77 3.33
N MET A 113 -22.44 3.23 2.16
CA MET A 113 -23.49 2.82 1.22
C MET A 113 -24.31 1.67 1.80
N TRP A 114 -23.67 0.66 2.36
CA TRP A 114 -24.34 -0.46 3.00
C TRP A 114 -25.20 -0.01 4.19
N LYS A 115 -24.70 0.92 4.98
CA LYS A 115 -25.45 1.50 6.08
C LYS A 115 -26.70 2.22 5.57
N THR A 116 -26.57 3.03 4.52
CA THR A 116 -27.68 3.75 3.90
C THR A 116 -28.73 2.77 3.36
N ILE A 117 -28.27 1.72 2.67
CA ILE A 117 -29.16 0.69 2.15
C ILE A 117 -29.91 -0.01 3.28
N LYS A 118 -29.20 -0.35 4.35
CA LYS A 118 -29.80 -0.99 5.52
C LYS A 118 -30.86 -0.12 6.18
N ASP A 119 -30.54 1.15 6.39
CA ASP A 119 -31.46 2.11 6.98
C ASP A 119 -32.71 2.28 6.10
N THR A 120 -32.52 2.31 4.79
CA THR A 120 -33.63 2.38 3.83
C THR A 120 -34.50 1.12 3.89
N PHE A 121 -33.89 -0.04 3.97
CA PHE A 121 -34.64 -1.30 4.13
C PHE A 121 -35.41 -1.38 5.45
N ASP A 122 -34.83 -0.90 6.53
CA ASP A 122 -35.51 -0.86 7.83
C ASP A 122 -36.71 0.09 7.77
N ASP A 123 -36.60 1.22 7.11
CA ASP A 123 -37.72 2.14 6.88
C ASP A 123 -38.80 1.48 6.01
N MET A 124 -38.41 0.73 4.99
CA MET A 124 -39.34 0.00 4.13
C MET A 124 -40.12 -1.09 4.88
N LYS A 125 -39.48 -1.71 5.87
CA LYS A 125 -40.15 -2.70 6.72
C LYS A 125 -41.28 -2.09 7.54
N PHE A 126 -41.08 -0.87 8.00
CA PHE A 126 -42.11 -0.18 8.78
C PHE A 126 -43.22 0.35 7.89
N SER A 127 -42.90 0.83 6.72
CA SER A 127 -43.85 1.43 5.82
C SER A 127 -44.92 0.45 5.31
N PRO A 128 -44.61 -0.75 4.81
CA PRO A 128 -45.62 -1.69 4.37
C PRO A 128 -46.50 -2.21 5.47
N VAL A 129 -45.93 -2.42 6.64
CA VAL A 129 -46.69 -2.91 7.80
C VAL A 129 -47.70 -1.85 8.26
N GLY A 130 -47.34 -0.60 8.23
CA GLY A 130 -48.22 0.50 8.53
C GLY A 130 -49.30 0.75 7.45
N GLY A 131 -48.99 0.38 6.23
CA GLY A 131 -49.91 0.54 5.10
C GLY A 131 -50.97 -0.55 4.96
N GLN A 132 -50.89 -1.53 5.79
CA GLN A 132 -51.82 -2.64 5.75
C GLN A 132 -52.65 -2.74 7.01
#